data_22c549ac3c082db0aa4f5f544ca0564d
#
_entry.id   22c549ac3c082db0aa4f5f544ca0564d
#
_cell.length_a   1.000
_cell.length_b   1.000
_cell.length_c   1.000
_cell.angle_alpha   90.00
_cell.angle_beta   90.00
_cell.angle_gamma   90.00
#
_symmetry.space_group_name_H-M   'P 1'
#
loop_
_entity.id
_entity.type
_entity.pdbx_description
1 polymer ?
#
loop_
_entity_poly.entity_id
_entity_poly.type
_entity_poly.pdbx_seq_one_letter_code
_entity_poly.pdbx_strand_id
1 'polypeptide(L)'
;SEYKYDPRVTWIEDRYWITWCNGYYGPTIGVGYTFDFKEFFQCENALLPFNRNGVLFPQKINGKYALLSRPSDSGHTPFGDIYISYSPDMKFWGEHRHVLSPTPFPVSAWQCTKVGAGPIPILTDEGWLMFYHGVITTCNGFRYSMGAAILDREDPSKVLYRTQPYLLAPAMP
;
A
#
# COMPACT_ATOMS: atom_id res chain seq x y z
N SER A 1 0.48 6.42 22.47
CA SER A 1 1.91 6.54 22.19
C SER A 1 2.13 6.63 20.67
N GLU A 2 3.02 7.50 20.27
CA GLU A 2 3.45 7.61 18.88
C GLU A 2 4.24 6.36 18.48
N TYR A 3 3.94 5.80 17.31
CA TYR A 3 4.66 4.67 16.75
C TYR A 3 4.93 4.88 15.27
N LYS A 4 6.06 4.36 14.79
CA LYS A 4 6.48 4.39 13.40
C LYS A 4 6.97 3.01 12.99
N TYR A 5 6.44 2.46 11.90
CA TYR A 5 6.81 1.14 11.37
C TYR A 5 6.51 1.02 9.88
N ASP A 6 6.92 -0.07 9.26
CA ASP A 6 6.75 -0.37 7.84
C ASP A 6 7.28 0.74 6.90
N PRO A 7 8.57 1.15 7.02
CA PRO A 7 9.11 2.14 6.10
C PRO A 7 9.26 1.57 4.69
N ARG A 8 8.99 2.41 3.69
CA ARG A 8 9.24 2.13 2.28
C ARG A 8 9.99 3.30 1.67
N VAL A 9 11.04 2.99 0.93
CA VAL A 9 11.93 3.99 0.33
C VAL A 9 11.81 3.90 -1.17
N THR A 10 11.48 5.02 -1.82
CA THR A 10 11.27 5.12 -3.26
C THR A 10 12.08 6.27 -3.82
N TRP A 11 12.93 6.00 -4.83
CA TRP A 11 13.57 7.08 -5.57
C TRP A 11 12.58 7.68 -6.56
N ILE A 12 12.32 8.98 -6.48
CA ILE A 12 11.48 9.71 -7.43
C ILE A 12 12.16 11.05 -7.75
N GLU A 13 12.39 11.29 -9.04
CA GLU A 13 13.04 12.50 -9.56
C GLU A 13 14.46 12.67 -9.02
N ASP A 14 14.65 13.37 -7.91
CA ASP A 14 15.97 13.79 -7.41
C ASP A 14 16.26 13.40 -5.95
N ARG A 15 15.37 12.60 -5.33
CA ARG A 15 15.49 12.25 -3.91
C ARG A 15 14.84 10.92 -3.56
N TYR A 16 15.20 10.41 -2.39
CA TYR A 16 14.56 9.24 -1.79
C TYR A 16 13.35 9.71 -0.95
N TRP A 17 12.17 9.38 -1.40
CA TRP A 17 10.95 9.53 -0.63
C TRP A 17 10.75 8.33 0.29
N ILE A 18 10.32 8.60 1.51
CA ILE A 18 10.09 7.58 2.53
C ILE A 18 8.66 7.70 3.00
N THR A 19 7.94 6.60 2.97
CA THR A 19 6.62 6.47 3.59
C THR A 19 6.70 5.48 4.75
N TRP A 20 5.91 5.69 5.78
CA TRP A 20 5.81 4.78 6.93
C TRP A 20 4.42 4.83 7.53
N CYS A 21 4.05 3.81 8.33
CA CYS A 21 2.89 3.92 9.18
C CYS A 21 3.23 4.79 10.38
N ASN A 22 2.48 5.86 10.56
CA ASN A 22 2.66 6.84 11.62
C ASN A 22 1.39 6.89 12.48
N GLY A 23 1.51 6.68 13.78
CA GLY A 23 0.37 6.65 14.69
C GLY A 23 0.50 7.67 15.80
N TYR A 24 -0.44 8.61 15.86
CA TYR A 24 -0.60 9.54 16.97
C TYR A 24 -2.05 9.54 17.44
N TYR A 25 -2.98 9.91 16.59
CA TYR A 25 -4.44 9.80 16.80
C TYR A 25 -5.06 8.71 15.92
N GLY A 26 -4.42 7.57 15.82
CA GLY A 26 -4.73 6.49 14.91
C GLY A 26 -3.68 6.37 13.80
N PRO A 27 -3.62 5.23 13.12
CA PRO A 27 -2.63 5.00 12.08
C PRO A 27 -2.90 5.88 10.85
N THR A 28 -1.85 6.50 10.35
CA THR A 28 -1.87 7.22 9.07
C THR A 28 -0.54 7.01 8.34
N ILE A 29 -0.37 7.63 7.19
CA ILE A 29 0.83 7.49 6.37
C ILE A 29 1.69 8.73 6.55
N GLY A 30 2.82 8.57 7.23
CA GLY A 30 3.87 9.56 7.29
C GLY A 30 4.63 9.63 5.97
N VAL A 31 5.08 10.81 5.60
CA VAL A 31 5.87 11.09 4.40
C VAL A 31 7.08 11.92 4.78
N GLY A 32 8.20 11.63 4.18
CA GLY A 32 9.43 12.41 4.29
C GLY A 32 10.37 12.10 3.14
N TYR A 33 11.48 12.77 3.11
CA TYR A 33 12.49 12.52 2.09
C TYR A 33 13.91 12.73 2.63
N THR A 34 14.87 12.21 1.88
CA THR A 34 16.29 12.42 2.10
C THR A 34 17.03 12.43 0.76
N PHE A 35 18.16 13.10 0.70
CA PHE A 35 19.03 13.07 -0.47
C PHE A 35 20.17 12.05 -0.32
N ASP A 36 20.61 11.78 0.90
CA ASP A 36 21.87 11.09 1.20
C ASP A 36 21.81 10.13 2.39
N PHE A 37 20.64 9.95 2.99
CA PHE A 37 20.40 9.15 4.22
C PHE A 37 21.16 9.65 5.47
N LYS A 38 21.60 10.91 5.47
CA LYS A 38 22.19 11.55 6.63
C LYS A 38 21.23 12.58 7.23
N GLU A 39 20.61 13.37 6.38
CA GLU A 39 19.58 14.34 6.77
C GLU A 39 18.21 13.88 6.27
N PHE A 40 17.20 13.99 7.13
CA PHE A 40 15.83 13.56 6.83
C PHE A 40 14.86 14.73 7.06
N PHE A 41 14.01 14.93 6.07
CA PHE A 41 13.00 15.98 6.08
C PHE A 41 11.61 15.34 6.19
N GLN A 42 10.95 15.55 7.34
CA GLN A 42 9.59 15.07 7.55
C GLN A 42 8.60 16.05 6.94
N CYS A 43 7.67 15.53 6.14
CA CYS A 43 6.52 16.25 5.61
C CYS A 43 5.29 16.01 6.49
N GLU A 44 4.17 16.64 6.11
CA GLU A 44 2.88 16.29 6.69
C GLU A 44 2.45 14.87 6.30
N ASN A 45 1.55 14.29 7.10
CA ASN A 45 0.98 13.00 6.78
C ASN A 45 0.17 13.08 5.47
N ALA A 46 0.31 12.07 4.63
CA ALA A 46 -0.35 12.04 3.33
C ALA A 46 -1.87 11.97 3.43
N LEU A 47 -2.38 11.19 4.37
CA LEU A 47 -3.81 10.88 4.50
C LEU A 47 -4.24 10.98 5.96
N LEU A 48 -5.54 11.13 6.16
CA LEU A 48 -6.14 11.12 7.49
C LEU A 48 -6.11 9.70 8.11
N PRO A 49 -6.18 9.58 9.44
CA PRO A 49 -6.49 8.32 10.10
C PRO A 49 -7.90 7.83 9.68
N PHE A 50 -8.16 6.55 9.56
CA PHE A 50 -7.23 5.44 9.75
C PHE A 50 -6.72 4.94 8.40
N ASN A 51 -5.42 4.96 8.19
CA ASN A 51 -4.82 4.53 6.92
C ASN A 51 -3.47 3.83 7.15
N ARG A 52 -3.12 2.86 6.31
CA ARG A 52 -1.90 2.06 6.42
C ARG A 52 -1.32 1.72 5.06
N ASN A 53 -0.15 1.06 5.06
CA ASN A 53 0.49 0.48 3.89
C ASN A 53 0.70 1.49 2.75
N GLY A 54 1.22 2.68 3.10
CA GLY A 54 1.55 3.72 2.12
C GLY A 54 2.71 3.31 1.23
N VAL A 55 2.49 3.21 -0.08
CA VAL A 55 3.51 2.83 -1.07
C VAL A 55 3.46 3.79 -2.24
N LEU A 56 4.52 4.56 -2.44
CA LEU A 56 4.65 5.46 -3.58
C LEU A 56 5.05 4.68 -4.84
N PHE A 57 4.51 5.09 -5.97
CA PHE A 57 5.03 4.67 -7.27
C PHE A 57 6.37 5.36 -7.53
N PRO A 58 7.32 4.69 -8.22
CA PRO A 58 8.68 5.22 -8.42
C PRO A 58 8.76 6.33 -9.46
N GLN A 59 7.65 6.68 -10.08
CA GLN A 59 7.53 7.79 -11.02
C GLN A 59 6.11 8.35 -11.00
N LYS A 60 5.95 9.55 -11.54
CA LYS A 60 4.63 10.16 -11.76
C LYS A 60 3.82 9.40 -12.79
N ILE A 61 2.53 9.31 -12.56
CA ILE A 61 1.53 8.76 -13.47
C ILE A 61 0.64 9.92 -13.90
N ASN A 62 0.57 10.15 -15.21
CA ASN A 62 -0.14 11.30 -15.78
C ASN A 62 0.23 12.64 -15.11
N GLY A 63 1.52 12.83 -14.83
CA GLY A 63 2.06 14.05 -14.24
C GLY A 63 1.85 14.21 -12.73
N LYS A 64 1.26 13.22 -12.04
CA LYS A 64 0.99 13.25 -10.60
C LYS A 64 1.75 12.14 -9.86
N TYR A 65 2.15 12.42 -8.63
CA TYR A 65 2.60 11.37 -7.71
C TYR A 65 1.43 10.46 -7.37
N ALA A 66 1.69 9.18 -7.24
CA ALA A 66 0.69 8.16 -6.93
C ALA A 66 1.08 7.38 -5.68
N LEU A 67 0.12 7.15 -4.79
CA LEU A 67 0.30 6.49 -3.51
C LEU A 67 -0.76 5.40 -3.33
N LEU A 68 -0.33 4.16 -3.19
CA LEU A 68 -1.20 3.08 -2.70
C LEU A 68 -1.36 3.20 -1.20
N SER A 69 -2.55 2.91 -0.71
CA SER A 69 -2.86 2.91 0.72
C SER A 69 -3.93 1.89 1.04
N ARG A 70 -4.12 1.62 2.32
CA ARG A 70 -5.23 0.81 2.81
C ARG A 70 -5.95 1.56 3.92
N PRO A 71 -7.12 2.16 3.65
CA PRO A 71 -8.03 2.58 4.69
C PRO A 71 -8.30 1.40 5.62
N SER A 72 -8.21 1.59 6.92
CA SER A 72 -8.40 0.53 7.90
C SER A 72 -9.11 1.05 9.11
N ASP A 73 -10.22 0.40 9.42
CA ASP A 73 -11.00 0.66 10.61
C ASP A 73 -10.79 -0.46 11.64
N SER A 74 -10.97 -0.12 12.89
CA SER A 74 -11.03 -1.07 14.01
C SER A 74 -12.46 -1.26 14.54
N GLY A 75 -13.43 -0.60 13.92
CA GLY A 75 -14.82 -0.55 14.39
C GLY A 75 -15.79 -1.52 13.70
N HIS A 76 -16.99 -1.04 13.46
CA HIS A 76 -18.10 -1.86 12.95
C HIS A 76 -17.92 -2.38 11.53
N THR A 77 -17.17 -1.67 10.70
CA THR A 77 -16.98 -2.02 9.30
C THR A 77 -15.48 -2.10 9.00
N PRO A 78 -14.83 -3.24 9.26
CA PRO A 78 -13.41 -3.40 8.97
C PRO A 78 -13.17 -3.27 7.49
N PHE A 79 -12.27 -2.35 7.13
CA PHE A 79 -11.77 -2.18 5.76
C PHE A 79 -10.53 -3.02 5.53
N GLY A 80 -10.43 -3.56 4.33
CA GLY A 80 -9.29 -4.38 3.94
C GLY A 80 -8.80 -4.12 2.53
N ASP A 81 -9.30 -3.11 1.85
CA ASP A 81 -9.10 -2.82 0.44
C ASP A 81 -7.89 -1.94 0.18
N ILE A 82 -7.23 -2.14 -0.96
CA ILE A 82 -6.19 -1.23 -1.45
C ILE A 82 -6.84 -0.12 -2.26
N TYR A 83 -6.44 1.10 -1.98
CA TYR A 83 -6.79 2.32 -2.71
C TYR A 83 -5.55 2.97 -3.30
N ILE A 84 -5.74 3.78 -4.34
CA ILE A 84 -4.74 4.69 -4.88
C ILE A 84 -5.21 6.13 -4.73
N SER A 85 -4.27 7.02 -4.44
CA SER A 85 -4.49 8.46 -4.34
C SER A 85 -3.42 9.19 -5.13
N TYR A 86 -3.74 10.35 -5.64
CA TYR A 86 -2.85 11.16 -6.45
C TYR A 86 -2.56 12.51 -5.81
N SER A 87 -1.36 13.03 -6.06
CA SER A 87 -0.91 14.34 -5.58
C SER A 87 -0.11 15.08 -6.65
N PRO A 88 -0.32 16.37 -6.84
CA PRO A 88 0.52 17.19 -7.72
C PRO A 88 1.89 17.51 -7.10
N ASP A 89 2.03 17.49 -5.76
CA ASP A 89 3.13 18.11 -5.02
C ASP A 89 3.57 17.38 -3.74
N MET A 90 3.11 16.15 -3.51
CA MET A 90 3.32 15.34 -2.29
C MET A 90 2.67 15.90 -1.02
N LYS A 91 1.91 16.99 -1.09
CA LYS A 91 1.22 17.61 0.04
C LYS A 91 -0.30 17.41 -0.03
N PHE A 92 -0.89 17.71 -1.18
CA PHE A 92 -2.33 17.58 -1.39
C PHE A 92 -2.65 16.26 -2.06
N TRP A 93 -3.32 15.35 -1.36
CA TRP A 93 -3.70 14.02 -1.84
C TRP A 93 -5.20 13.94 -2.10
N GLY A 94 -5.56 13.44 -3.27
CA GLY A 94 -6.95 13.33 -3.70
C GLY A 94 -7.13 12.31 -4.81
N GLU A 95 -8.22 12.43 -5.57
CA GLU A 95 -8.56 11.51 -6.65
C GLU A 95 -8.52 10.04 -6.22
N HIS A 96 -9.05 9.76 -5.02
CA HIS A 96 -9.04 8.42 -4.44
C HIS A 96 -9.81 7.44 -5.32
N ARG A 97 -9.19 6.29 -5.64
CA ARG A 97 -9.78 5.20 -6.41
C ARG A 97 -9.54 3.88 -5.70
N HIS A 98 -10.55 3.04 -5.74
CA HIS A 98 -10.40 1.64 -5.33
C HIS A 98 -9.50 0.88 -6.30
N VAL A 99 -8.67 -0.03 -5.79
CA VAL A 99 -7.77 -0.88 -6.59
C VAL A 99 -8.09 -2.35 -6.40
N LEU A 100 -8.05 -2.85 -5.17
CA LEU A 100 -8.12 -4.28 -4.90
C LEU A 100 -8.86 -4.58 -3.60
N SER A 101 -9.88 -5.43 -3.66
CA SER A 101 -10.58 -5.96 -2.49
C SER A 101 -10.04 -7.31 -2.04
N PRO A 102 -10.26 -7.69 -0.76
CA PRO A 102 -10.18 -9.07 -0.33
C PRO A 102 -11.05 -9.98 -1.22
N THR A 103 -10.65 -11.23 -1.36
CA THR A 103 -11.49 -12.23 -2.05
C THR A 103 -12.21 -13.06 -1.00
N PRO A 104 -13.56 -13.10 -1.00
CA PRO A 104 -14.31 -13.81 0.03
C PRO A 104 -14.01 -15.31 0.07
N PHE A 105 -14.09 -15.89 1.28
CA PHE A 105 -14.15 -17.34 1.44
C PHE A 105 -15.49 -17.86 0.81
N PRO A 106 -15.51 -19.03 0.14
CA PRO A 106 -14.41 -19.99 -0.01
C PRO A 106 -13.54 -19.77 -1.25
N VAL A 107 -13.75 -18.72 -2.03
CA VAL A 107 -13.04 -18.49 -3.30
C VAL A 107 -11.53 -18.34 -3.07
N SER A 108 -11.13 -17.61 -2.04
CA SER A 108 -9.73 -17.49 -1.65
C SER A 108 -9.58 -17.31 -0.15
N ALA A 109 -9.14 -18.36 0.55
CA ALA A 109 -8.98 -18.29 2.00
C ALA A 109 -7.85 -17.35 2.44
N TRP A 110 -6.70 -17.34 1.74
CA TRP A 110 -5.50 -16.65 2.19
C TRP A 110 -5.59 -15.10 2.17
N GLN A 111 -6.58 -14.54 1.51
CA GLN A 111 -6.75 -13.10 1.33
C GLN A 111 -8.19 -12.65 1.60
N CYS A 112 -8.90 -13.34 2.47
CA CYS A 112 -10.34 -13.08 2.68
C CYS A 112 -10.64 -12.03 3.73
N THR A 113 -9.69 -11.68 4.61
CA THR A 113 -9.90 -10.67 5.65
C THR A 113 -9.51 -9.26 5.18
N LYS A 114 -8.32 -9.12 4.65
CA LYS A 114 -7.77 -7.84 4.17
C LYS A 114 -6.62 -8.07 3.20
N VAL A 115 -6.37 -7.07 2.36
CA VAL A 115 -5.21 -7.00 1.47
C VAL A 115 -4.45 -5.71 1.71
N GLY A 116 -3.17 -5.64 1.35
CA GLY A 116 -2.39 -4.42 1.47
C GLY A 116 -1.17 -4.45 0.57
N ALA A 117 -0.81 -3.31 -0.01
CA ALA A 117 0.36 -3.19 -0.86
C ALA A 117 1.64 -3.55 -0.10
N GLY A 118 2.52 -4.23 -0.76
CA GLY A 118 3.81 -4.67 -0.25
C GLY A 118 4.96 -3.71 -0.61
N PRO A 119 5.95 -4.16 -1.37
CA PRO A 119 7.05 -3.32 -1.85
C PRO A 119 6.59 -2.35 -2.95
N ILE A 120 7.54 -1.51 -3.38
CA ILE A 120 7.37 -0.54 -4.47
C ILE A 120 6.93 -1.25 -5.74
N PRO A 121 5.88 -0.79 -6.45
CA PRO A 121 5.48 -1.35 -7.74
C PRO A 121 6.59 -1.25 -8.78
N ILE A 122 6.70 -2.26 -9.62
CA ILE A 122 7.70 -2.36 -10.68
C ILE A 122 6.99 -2.16 -12.02
N LEU A 123 7.46 -1.22 -12.82
CA LEU A 123 6.94 -1.04 -14.18
C LEU A 123 7.48 -2.15 -15.08
N THR A 124 6.55 -2.84 -15.76
CA THR A 124 6.82 -3.89 -16.74
C THR A 124 6.16 -3.55 -18.09
N ASP A 125 6.37 -4.37 -19.11
CA ASP A 125 5.73 -4.18 -20.41
C ASP A 125 4.20 -4.35 -20.34
N GLU A 126 3.71 -5.22 -19.43
CA GLU A 126 2.27 -5.48 -19.21
C GLU A 126 1.59 -4.46 -18.30
N GLY A 127 2.34 -3.65 -17.56
CA GLY A 127 1.82 -2.70 -16.58
C GLY A 127 2.61 -2.68 -15.27
N TRP A 128 1.99 -2.20 -14.21
CA TRP A 128 2.63 -2.14 -12.90
C TRP A 128 2.50 -3.46 -12.15
N LEU A 129 3.61 -4.16 -11.96
CA LEU A 129 3.67 -5.34 -11.09
C LEU A 129 3.64 -4.87 -9.63
N MET A 130 2.54 -5.17 -8.94
CA MET A 130 2.33 -4.92 -7.53
C MET A 130 2.38 -6.25 -6.76
N PHE A 131 3.36 -6.43 -5.89
CA PHE A 131 3.27 -7.45 -4.84
C PHE A 131 2.42 -6.91 -3.70
N TYR A 132 1.58 -7.77 -3.15
CA TYR A 132 0.69 -7.41 -2.04
C TYR A 132 0.61 -8.58 -1.04
N HIS A 133 0.20 -8.28 0.18
CA HIS A 133 -0.13 -9.31 1.15
C HIS A 133 -1.64 -9.48 1.27
N GLY A 134 -2.05 -10.72 1.35
CA GLY A 134 -3.39 -11.10 1.77
C GLY A 134 -3.35 -11.63 3.19
N VAL A 135 -4.46 -11.49 3.90
CA VAL A 135 -4.57 -11.87 5.31
C VAL A 135 -5.83 -12.68 5.54
N ILE A 136 -5.66 -13.74 6.30
CA ILE A 136 -6.76 -14.51 6.89
C ILE A 136 -6.70 -14.41 8.40
N THR A 137 -7.85 -14.28 9.05
CA THR A 137 -7.99 -14.38 10.50
C THR A 137 -8.09 -15.85 10.89
N THR A 138 -7.26 -16.27 11.83
CA THR A 138 -7.26 -17.61 12.41
C THR A 138 -7.46 -17.54 13.93
N CYS A 139 -7.66 -18.68 14.58
CA CYS A 139 -7.76 -18.73 16.05
C CYS A 139 -6.47 -18.26 16.75
N ASN A 140 -5.32 -18.32 16.06
CA ASN A 140 -4.02 -17.88 16.57
C ASN A 140 -3.63 -16.46 16.08
N GLY A 141 -4.56 -15.69 15.52
CA GLY A 141 -4.34 -14.34 15.01
C GLY A 141 -4.31 -14.27 13.49
N PHE A 142 -3.59 -13.29 12.95
CA PHE A 142 -3.52 -13.06 11.51
C PHE A 142 -2.41 -13.89 10.86
N ARG A 143 -2.76 -14.56 9.76
CA ARG A 143 -1.80 -15.20 8.87
C ARG A 143 -1.69 -14.41 7.58
N TYR A 144 -0.45 -14.03 7.24
CA TYR A 144 -0.13 -13.25 6.05
C TYR A 144 0.42 -14.15 4.95
N SER A 145 0.01 -13.91 3.72
CA SER A 145 0.54 -14.57 2.53
C SER A 145 0.76 -13.53 1.43
N MET A 146 1.67 -13.78 0.52
CA MET A 146 2.00 -12.85 -0.55
C MET A 146 1.36 -13.29 -1.87
N GLY A 147 0.81 -12.34 -2.61
CA GLY A 147 0.36 -12.47 -3.99
C GLY A 147 0.90 -11.35 -4.85
N ALA A 148 0.56 -11.39 -6.13
CA ALA A 148 0.90 -10.36 -7.09
C ALA A 148 -0.32 -9.96 -7.94
N ALA A 149 -0.29 -8.72 -8.43
CA ALA A 149 -1.24 -8.21 -9.39
C ALA A 149 -0.53 -7.36 -10.44
N ILE A 150 -1.04 -7.32 -11.66
CA ILE A 150 -0.66 -6.36 -12.69
C ILE A 150 -1.74 -5.30 -12.73
N LEU A 151 -1.33 -4.06 -12.55
CA LEU A 151 -2.19 -2.88 -12.66
C LEU A 151 -1.95 -2.21 -14.01
N ASP A 152 -2.98 -1.58 -14.55
CA ASP A 152 -2.86 -0.83 -15.82
C ASP A 152 -1.78 0.26 -15.69
N ARG A 153 -1.03 0.46 -16.76
CA ARG A 153 0.09 1.40 -16.81
C ARG A 153 -0.33 2.85 -16.60
N GLU A 154 -1.41 3.26 -17.27
CA GLU A 154 -1.90 4.64 -17.27
C GLU A 154 -2.94 4.91 -16.17
N ASP A 155 -3.68 3.87 -15.78
CA ASP A 155 -4.69 3.92 -14.72
C ASP A 155 -4.53 2.75 -13.75
N PRO A 156 -3.58 2.82 -12.80
CA PRO A 156 -3.33 1.73 -11.86
C PRO A 156 -4.47 1.41 -10.89
N SER A 157 -5.59 2.11 -10.96
CA SER A 157 -6.81 1.66 -10.30
C SER A 157 -7.45 0.43 -10.97
N LYS A 158 -7.04 0.12 -12.20
CA LYS A 158 -7.50 -1.06 -12.92
C LYS A 158 -6.55 -2.22 -12.72
N VAL A 159 -7.07 -3.32 -12.19
CA VAL A 159 -6.34 -4.58 -12.05
C VAL A 159 -6.54 -5.40 -13.31
N LEU A 160 -5.45 -5.61 -14.06
CA LEU A 160 -5.46 -6.41 -15.29
C LEU A 160 -5.33 -7.90 -14.98
N TYR A 161 -4.55 -8.25 -13.96
CA TYR A 161 -4.33 -9.61 -13.50
C TYR A 161 -4.11 -9.66 -11.99
N ARG A 162 -4.53 -10.76 -11.38
CA ARG A 162 -4.32 -11.05 -9.96
C ARG A 162 -4.07 -12.54 -9.75
N THR A 163 -3.04 -12.90 -8.99
CA THR A 163 -2.77 -14.31 -8.64
C THR A 163 -3.91 -14.86 -7.78
N GLN A 164 -4.39 -16.05 -8.11
CA GLN A 164 -5.38 -16.76 -7.29
C GLN A 164 -4.72 -17.55 -6.16
N PRO A 165 -3.71 -18.40 -6.40
CA PRO A 165 -2.91 -18.94 -5.30
C PRO A 165 -1.96 -17.86 -4.75
N TYR A 166 -1.57 -18.03 -3.51
CA TYR A 166 -0.46 -17.22 -2.96
C TYR A 166 0.87 -17.64 -3.62
N LEU A 167 1.79 -16.69 -3.72
CA LEU A 167 3.16 -16.94 -4.17
C LEU A 167 4.06 -17.43 -3.05
N LEU A 168 3.83 -16.89 -1.84
CA LEU A 168 4.60 -17.22 -0.65
C LEU A 168 3.69 -17.14 0.58
N ALA A 169 3.85 -18.10 1.48
CA ALA A 169 3.19 -18.11 2.78
C ALA A 169 4.16 -18.64 3.85
N PRO A 170 3.94 -18.32 5.13
CA PRO A 170 4.69 -18.94 6.21
C PRO A 170 4.54 -20.46 6.15
N ALA A 171 5.63 -21.17 6.44
CA ALA A 171 5.54 -22.61 6.64
C ALA A 171 4.55 -22.91 7.78
N MET A 172 3.74 -23.94 7.58
CA MET A 172 2.92 -24.45 8.69
C MET A 172 3.86 -25.08 9.71
N PRO A 173 3.67 -24.77 11.01
CA PRO A 173 4.40 -25.50 12.04
C PRO A 173 3.99 -26.97 12.08
#